data_d30f17f6b46cc882c380ffcf21f093c2
#
_entry.id   d30f17f6b46cc882c380ffcf21f093c2
#
_cell.length_a   1.000
_cell.length_b   1.000
_cell.length_c   1.000
_cell.angle_alpha   90.00
_cell.angle_beta   90.00
_cell.angle_gamma   90.00
#
_symmetry.space_group_name_H-M   'P 1'
#
loop_
_entity.id
_entity.type
_entity.pdbx_description
1 polymer ?
#
loop_
_entity_poly.entity_id
_entity_poly.type
_entity_poly.pdbx_seq_one_letter_code
_entity_poly.pdbx_strand_id
1 'polypeptide(L)'
;MHALPEALAPMAAYRQFIVYTIVPHPTKPGKTNKFPCDFRTGRVVSAHDSDIWTDAGTAIAAAAQLNAQGGPHPFGVGFTLTHADPFWFLDIDGAYDGQAWSPLATALCQAFPGAAIEVSSSGRGLHIFGTGHVPPHKTKNSALGLEFYNSGRFVALTGTNAVGSDRLLALAAVPGRTVLQARQRRQCRRRGRMDGWAL
;
A
#
# COMPACT_ATOMS: atom_id res chain seq x y z
N MET A 1 14.65 4.11 -1.03
CA MET A 1 14.49 3.31 -2.28
C MET A 1 15.45 3.87 -3.32
N HIS A 2 16.31 3.04 -3.95
CA HIS A 2 17.30 3.48 -4.95
C HIS A 2 16.83 3.25 -6.39
N ALA A 3 15.89 2.33 -6.58
CA ALA A 3 15.24 2.05 -7.86
C ALA A 3 13.82 1.54 -7.59
N LEU A 4 12.94 1.66 -8.57
CA LEU A 4 11.62 1.05 -8.50
C LEU A 4 11.79 -0.48 -8.54
N PRO A 5 11.25 -1.24 -7.56
CA PRO A 5 11.29 -2.69 -7.58
C PRO A 5 10.65 -3.27 -8.85
N GLU A 6 11.18 -4.39 -9.34
CA GLU A 6 10.67 -5.06 -10.54
C GLU A 6 9.17 -5.39 -10.41
N ALA A 7 8.72 -5.81 -9.24
CA ALA A 7 7.31 -6.09 -8.97
C ALA A 7 6.38 -4.88 -9.18
N LEU A 8 6.90 -3.66 -9.05
CA LEU A 8 6.18 -2.41 -9.27
C LEU A 8 6.46 -1.80 -10.65
N ALA A 9 7.26 -2.46 -11.50
CA ALA A 9 7.63 -1.95 -12.82
C ALA A 9 6.43 -1.54 -13.71
N PRO A 10 5.27 -2.24 -13.70
CA PRO A 10 4.08 -1.80 -14.44
C PRO A 10 3.60 -0.40 -14.08
N MET A 11 3.83 0.07 -12.85
CA MET A 11 3.47 1.42 -12.42
C MET A 11 4.32 2.50 -13.11
N ALA A 12 5.52 2.16 -13.60
CA ALA A 12 6.42 3.10 -14.28
C ALA A 12 5.86 3.68 -15.58
N ALA A 13 4.84 3.03 -16.18
CA ALA A 13 4.14 3.56 -17.34
C ALA A 13 3.27 4.80 -17.01
N TYR A 14 3.06 5.10 -15.73
CA TYR A 14 2.19 6.17 -15.25
C TYR A 14 3.01 7.28 -14.59
N ARG A 15 2.75 8.53 -14.97
CA ARG A 15 3.40 9.70 -14.36
C ARG A 15 2.60 10.18 -13.15
N GLN A 16 2.48 9.31 -12.13
CA GLN A 16 1.68 9.52 -10.91
C GLN A 16 2.53 9.34 -9.65
N PHE A 17 3.87 9.29 -9.80
CA PHE A 17 4.78 9.24 -8.67
C PHE A 17 4.90 10.61 -8.03
N ILE A 18 5.00 10.63 -6.70
CA ILE A 18 5.18 11.83 -5.90
C ILE A 18 6.31 11.62 -4.89
N VAL A 19 6.82 12.72 -4.36
CA VAL A 19 7.63 12.74 -3.14
C VAL A 19 6.74 13.06 -1.96
N TYR A 20 6.99 12.47 -0.80
CA TYR A 20 6.34 12.82 0.45
C TYR A 20 7.37 12.94 1.58
N THR A 21 7.07 13.74 2.61
CA THR A 21 7.86 13.80 3.83
C THR A 21 7.20 13.03 4.97
N ILE A 22 8.01 12.48 5.89
CA ILE A 22 7.57 11.71 7.04
C ILE A 22 7.76 12.55 8.30
N VAL A 23 6.67 12.90 8.96
CA VAL A 23 6.68 13.75 10.15
C VAL A 23 6.12 12.96 11.33
N PRO A 24 6.73 13.03 12.53
CA PRO A 24 6.16 12.43 13.72
C PRO A 24 4.72 12.91 13.97
N HIS A 25 3.84 11.99 14.38
CA HIS A 25 2.47 12.38 14.72
C HIS A 25 2.48 13.22 16.01
N PRO A 26 1.82 14.39 16.03
CA PRO A 26 1.96 15.35 17.15
C PRO A 26 1.48 14.82 18.51
N THR A 27 0.52 13.90 18.52
CA THR A 27 -0.13 13.41 19.76
C THR A 27 -0.08 11.90 19.95
N LYS A 28 0.51 11.14 18.99
CA LYS A 28 0.57 9.66 19.06
C LYS A 28 2.03 9.21 18.94
N PRO A 29 2.73 8.96 20.06
CA PRO A 29 4.12 8.50 20.05
C PRO A 29 4.31 7.25 19.17
N GLY A 30 5.40 7.24 18.39
CA GLY A 30 5.71 6.13 17.48
C GLY A 30 4.90 6.08 16.19
N LYS A 31 3.90 6.96 16.00
CA LYS A 31 3.20 7.14 14.72
C LYS A 31 3.79 8.28 13.91
N THR A 32 3.65 8.18 12.60
CA THR A 32 4.08 9.20 11.65
C THR A 32 2.96 9.59 10.72
N ASN A 33 2.98 10.84 10.26
CA ASN A 33 2.18 11.33 9.16
C ASN A 33 3.05 11.42 7.91
N LYS A 34 2.45 11.23 6.76
CA LYS A 34 3.09 11.36 5.45
C LYS A 34 2.40 12.49 4.72
N PHE A 35 3.16 13.53 4.35
CA PHE A 35 2.64 14.69 3.64
C PHE A 35 3.22 14.76 2.24
N PRO A 36 2.38 14.78 1.18
CA PRO A 36 2.85 14.96 -0.19
C PRO A 36 3.63 16.27 -0.33
N CYS A 37 4.67 16.24 -1.17
CA CYS A 37 5.54 17.38 -1.39
C CYS A 37 5.76 17.64 -2.88
N ASP A 38 5.95 18.89 -3.25
CA ASP A 38 6.54 19.23 -4.54
C ASP A 38 7.96 18.65 -4.58
N PHE A 39 8.22 17.78 -5.53
CA PHE A 39 9.50 17.07 -5.67
C PHE A 39 10.68 17.99 -5.97
N ARG A 40 10.42 19.22 -6.46
CA ARG A 40 11.44 20.22 -6.77
C ARG A 40 11.92 20.98 -5.54
N THR A 41 11.01 21.20 -4.58
CA THR A 41 11.23 22.12 -3.44
C THR A 41 11.12 21.45 -2.08
N GLY A 42 10.53 20.26 -1.98
CA GLY A 42 10.20 19.58 -0.73
C GLY A 42 9.07 20.25 0.09
N ARG A 43 8.40 21.27 -0.46
CA ARG A 43 7.26 21.92 0.21
C ARG A 43 6.03 21.04 0.21
N VAL A 44 5.33 20.99 1.32
CA VAL A 44 4.06 20.24 1.44
C VAL A 44 2.98 20.85 0.55
N VAL A 45 2.33 20.01 -0.23
CA VAL A 45 1.26 20.36 -1.18
C VAL A 45 0.20 19.25 -1.21
N SER A 46 -0.85 19.41 -2.01
CA SER A 46 -1.87 18.38 -2.18
C SER A 46 -1.37 17.23 -3.07
N ALA A 47 -1.62 15.97 -2.70
CA ALA A 47 -1.36 14.81 -3.55
C ALA A 47 -2.23 14.79 -4.83
N HIS A 48 -3.33 15.53 -4.85
CA HIS A 48 -4.24 15.62 -5.99
C HIS A 48 -3.84 16.70 -7.00
N ASP A 49 -2.79 17.46 -6.68
CA ASP A 49 -2.19 18.41 -7.62
C ASP A 49 -1.33 17.64 -8.62
N SER A 50 -1.79 17.53 -9.86
CA SER A 50 -1.07 16.79 -10.91
C SER A 50 0.27 17.43 -11.29
N ASP A 51 0.51 18.70 -10.94
CA ASP A 51 1.76 19.39 -11.24
C ASP A 51 2.95 18.84 -10.43
N ILE A 52 2.66 18.14 -9.33
CA ILE A 52 3.69 17.45 -8.55
C ILE A 52 3.86 15.97 -8.95
N TRP A 53 3.08 15.48 -9.88
CA TRP A 53 3.21 14.11 -10.36
C TRP A 53 4.35 14.00 -11.37
N THR A 54 5.13 12.95 -11.23
CA THR A 54 6.30 12.73 -12.11
C THR A 54 6.48 11.24 -12.39
N ASP A 55 7.50 10.89 -13.15
CA ASP A 55 7.90 9.50 -13.34
C ASP A 55 8.68 8.95 -12.12
N ALA A 56 8.80 7.62 -12.06
CA ALA A 56 9.45 6.93 -10.95
C ALA A 56 10.90 7.36 -10.74
N GLY A 57 11.68 7.50 -11.83
CA GLY A 57 13.09 7.86 -11.77
C GLY A 57 13.30 9.26 -11.19
N THR A 58 12.51 10.22 -11.67
CA THR A 58 12.52 11.60 -11.18
C THR A 58 12.12 11.68 -9.70
N ALA A 59 11.06 10.98 -9.27
CA ALA A 59 10.62 10.97 -7.87
C ALA A 59 11.70 10.37 -6.95
N ILE A 60 12.35 9.27 -7.36
CA ILE A 60 13.41 8.61 -6.59
C ILE A 60 14.63 9.52 -6.46
N ALA A 61 15.07 10.13 -7.56
CA ALA A 61 16.21 11.04 -7.56
C ALA A 61 15.92 12.28 -6.69
N ALA A 62 14.73 12.87 -6.80
CA ALA A 62 14.33 14.02 -6.03
C ALA A 62 14.26 13.71 -4.51
N ALA A 63 13.67 12.58 -4.12
CA ALA A 63 13.65 12.16 -2.73
C ALA A 63 15.07 11.95 -2.17
N ALA A 64 15.97 11.35 -2.96
CA ALA A 64 17.37 11.18 -2.56
C ALA A 64 18.10 12.54 -2.41
N GLN A 65 17.90 13.48 -3.34
CA GLN A 65 18.48 14.81 -3.28
C GLN A 65 17.99 15.60 -2.07
N LEU A 66 16.67 15.60 -1.81
CA LEU A 66 16.09 16.28 -0.65
C LEU A 66 16.62 15.71 0.67
N ASN A 67 16.77 14.38 0.75
CA ASN A 67 17.39 13.75 1.92
C ASN A 67 18.86 14.13 2.09
N ALA A 68 19.63 14.27 0.98
CA ALA A 68 21.04 14.67 1.02
C ALA A 68 21.25 16.11 1.46
N GLN A 69 20.26 16.99 1.28
CA GLN A 69 20.30 18.39 1.78
C GLN A 69 20.23 18.46 3.30
N GLY A 70 19.85 17.38 3.94
CA GLY A 70 19.61 17.35 5.39
C GLY A 70 18.28 18.00 5.75
N GLY A 71 17.77 17.67 6.92
CA GLY A 71 16.53 18.22 7.42
C GLY A 71 15.98 17.37 8.54
N PRO A 72 14.98 17.87 9.29
CA PRO A 72 14.43 17.14 10.43
C PRO A 72 13.57 15.93 10.02
N HIS A 73 13.15 15.87 8.78
CA HIS A 73 12.18 14.87 8.30
C HIS A 73 12.66 14.22 7.00
N PRO A 74 12.67 12.88 6.92
CA PRO A 74 13.05 12.19 5.71
C PRO A 74 11.96 12.26 4.63
N PHE A 75 12.40 12.15 3.39
CA PHE A 75 11.53 12.08 2.21
C PHE A 75 11.48 10.66 1.67
N GLY A 76 10.31 10.28 1.17
CA GLY A 76 10.06 9.01 0.50
C GLY A 76 9.34 9.21 -0.83
N VAL A 77 9.14 8.10 -1.54
CA VAL A 77 8.43 8.06 -2.83
C VAL A 77 7.07 7.41 -2.63
N GLY A 78 6.04 7.99 -3.23
CA GLY A 78 4.69 7.47 -3.26
C GLY A 78 4.12 7.42 -4.67
N PHE A 79 2.95 6.84 -4.79
CA PHE A 79 2.18 6.78 -6.02
C PHE A 79 0.74 7.23 -5.77
N THR A 80 0.21 8.10 -6.61
CA THR A 80 -1.17 8.58 -6.50
C THR A 80 -2.09 7.70 -7.33
N LEU A 81 -3.00 6.99 -6.67
CA LEU A 81 -4.02 6.17 -7.32
C LEU A 81 -5.14 7.05 -7.87
N THR A 82 -5.54 6.78 -9.10
CA THR A 82 -6.61 7.48 -9.80
C THR A 82 -7.60 6.49 -10.42
N HIS A 83 -8.72 6.98 -10.91
CA HIS A 83 -9.65 6.14 -11.67
C HIS A 83 -9.15 5.80 -13.10
N ALA A 84 -8.09 6.45 -13.56
CA ALA A 84 -7.53 6.26 -14.90
C ALA A 84 -6.49 5.15 -14.98
N ASP A 85 -5.96 4.72 -13.83
CA ASP A 85 -5.02 3.61 -13.75
C ASP A 85 -5.71 2.30 -13.29
N PRO A 86 -5.14 1.13 -13.58
CA PRO A 86 -5.75 -0.15 -13.24
C PRO A 86 -5.41 -0.63 -11.82
N PHE A 87 -4.66 0.16 -11.03
CA PHE A 87 -4.08 -0.32 -9.78
C PHE A 87 -5.04 -0.24 -8.61
N TRP A 88 -4.87 -1.19 -7.68
CA TRP A 88 -5.43 -1.14 -6.36
C TRP A 88 -4.33 -1.40 -5.31
N PHE A 89 -4.61 -0.96 -4.11
CA PHE A 89 -3.70 -1.01 -2.98
C PHE A 89 -4.43 -1.49 -1.73
N LEU A 90 -3.83 -2.46 -1.04
CA LEU A 90 -4.30 -2.97 0.25
C LEU A 90 -3.20 -2.75 1.29
N ASP A 91 -3.51 -2.01 2.34
CA ASP A 91 -2.69 -1.82 3.52
C ASP A 91 -3.18 -2.74 4.65
N ILE A 92 -2.26 -3.43 5.31
CA ILE A 92 -2.53 -4.32 6.43
C ILE A 92 -1.70 -3.83 7.61
N ASP A 93 -2.31 -3.02 8.47
CA ASP A 93 -1.67 -2.46 9.65
C ASP A 93 -1.45 -3.49 10.75
N GLY A 94 -0.28 -3.39 11.44
CA GLY A 94 0.00 -4.19 12.63
C GLY A 94 0.02 -5.71 12.38
N ALA A 95 0.35 -6.11 11.16
CA ALA A 95 0.32 -7.50 10.73
C ALA A 95 1.50 -8.36 11.22
N TYR A 96 2.57 -7.74 11.70
CA TYR A 96 3.77 -8.40 12.21
C TYR A 96 3.92 -8.15 13.71
N ASP A 97 4.03 -9.22 14.51
CA ASP A 97 4.15 -9.15 15.97
C ASP A 97 5.60 -9.06 16.48
N GLY A 98 6.58 -9.16 15.59
CA GLY A 98 8.02 -9.21 15.88
C GLY A 98 8.63 -10.59 15.65
N GLN A 99 7.81 -11.62 15.44
CA GLN A 99 8.23 -13.00 15.18
C GLN A 99 7.58 -13.57 13.92
N ALA A 100 6.28 -13.30 13.70
CA ALA A 100 5.51 -13.85 12.59
C ALA A 100 4.49 -12.84 12.02
N TRP A 101 4.16 -13.05 10.75
CA TRP A 101 3.03 -12.38 10.11
C TRP A 101 1.71 -12.98 10.59
N SER A 102 0.72 -12.14 10.79
CA SER A 102 -0.60 -12.57 11.24
C SER A 102 -1.25 -13.55 10.26
N PRO A 103 -2.11 -14.47 10.73
CA PRO A 103 -2.84 -15.38 9.84
C PRO A 103 -3.66 -14.65 8.77
N LEU A 104 -4.14 -13.44 9.08
CA LEU A 104 -4.84 -12.60 8.12
C LEU A 104 -3.92 -12.12 7.00
N ALA A 105 -2.73 -11.60 7.34
CA ALA A 105 -1.76 -11.15 6.37
C ALA A 105 -1.32 -12.29 5.46
N THR A 106 -0.99 -13.44 6.03
CA THR A 106 -0.63 -14.65 5.28
C THR A 106 -1.75 -15.08 4.32
N ALA A 107 -3.00 -15.11 4.80
CA ALA A 107 -4.14 -15.49 3.98
C ALA A 107 -4.40 -14.50 2.84
N LEU A 108 -4.16 -13.19 3.06
CA LEU A 108 -4.33 -12.16 2.05
C LEU A 108 -3.21 -12.24 0.98
N CYS A 109 -1.96 -12.46 1.39
CA CYS A 109 -0.87 -12.69 0.44
C CYS A 109 -1.15 -13.91 -0.46
N GLN A 110 -1.66 -15.00 0.11
CA GLN A 110 -2.05 -16.19 -0.64
C GLN A 110 -3.27 -16.00 -1.54
N ALA A 111 -4.17 -15.07 -1.19
CA ALA A 111 -5.37 -14.78 -1.96
C ALA A 111 -5.11 -13.99 -3.25
N PHE A 112 -3.94 -13.36 -3.34
CA PHE A 112 -3.52 -12.52 -4.47
C PHE A 112 -2.19 -12.99 -5.05
N PRO A 113 -2.13 -14.20 -5.64
CA PRO A 113 -0.91 -14.70 -6.25
C PRO A 113 -0.46 -13.77 -7.38
N GLY A 114 0.83 -13.42 -7.38
CA GLY A 114 1.41 -12.51 -8.35
C GLY A 114 1.21 -11.02 -8.06
N ALA A 115 0.51 -10.64 -6.98
CA ALA A 115 0.49 -9.28 -6.51
C ALA A 115 1.87 -8.86 -5.96
N ALA A 116 2.24 -7.60 -6.13
CA ALA A 116 3.44 -7.06 -5.50
C ALA A 116 3.19 -6.87 -4.00
N ILE A 117 4.12 -7.35 -3.17
CA ILE A 117 4.02 -7.27 -1.72
C ILE A 117 5.26 -6.62 -1.16
N GLU A 118 5.08 -5.58 -0.35
CA GLU A 118 6.17 -4.94 0.37
C GLU A 118 5.86 -4.78 1.86
N VAL A 119 6.91 -4.65 2.66
CA VAL A 119 6.79 -4.29 4.08
C VAL A 119 6.53 -2.79 4.18
N SER A 120 5.55 -2.39 4.98
CA SER A 120 5.24 -0.98 5.22
C SER A 120 6.40 -0.27 5.93
N SER A 121 6.41 1.06 5.88
CA SER A 121 7.47 1.89 6.50
C SER A 121 7.61 1.71 8.02
N SER A 122 6.60 1.18 8.69
CA SER A 122 6.66 0.85 10.12
C SER A 122 7.40 -0.45 10.42
N GLY A 123 7.69 -1.28 9.40
CA GLY A 123 8.20 -2.64 9.55
C GLY A 123 7.18 -3.64 10.11
N ARG A 124 5.95 -3.20 10.39
CA ARG A 124 4.92 -4.02 11.06
C ARG A 124 3.65 -4.22 10.24
N GLY A 125 3.57 -3.67 9.06
CA GLY A 125 2.46 -3.82 8.13
C GLY A 125 2.90 -4.34 6.79
N LEU A 126 1.94 -4.72 5.95
CA LEU A 126 2.16 -5.12 4.57
C LEU A 126 1.35 -4.23 3.63
N HIS A 127 1.96 -3.90 2.52
CA HIS A 127 1.31 -3.32 1.36
C HIS A 127 1.19 -4.38 0.28
N ILE A 128 0.01 -4.53 -0.29
CA ILE A 128 -0.24 -5.42 -1.44
C ILE A 128 -0.75 -4.55 -2.59
N PHE A 129 -0.11 -4.65 -3.74
CA PHE A 129 -0.50 -3.95 -4.95
C PHE A 129 -0.93 -4.94 -6.01
N GLY A 130 -2.00 -4.63 -6.72
CA GLY A 130 -2.44 -5.44 -7.85
C GLY A 130 -3.19 -4.61 -8.87
N THR A 131 -3.70 -5.29 -9.88
CA THR A 131 -4.51 -4.69 -10.96
C THR A 131 -5.85 -5.41 -11.08
N GLY A 132 -6.82 -4.76 -11.70
CA GLY A 132 -8.10 -5.36 -12.01
C GLY A 132 -9.29 -4.55 -11.56
N HIS A 133 -10.47 -5.03 -11.91
CA HIS A 133 -11.72 -4.38 -11.53
C HIS A 133 -11.99 -4.51 -10.03
N VAL A 134 -12.22 -3.38 -9.38
CA VAL A 134 -12.58 -3.31 -7.96
C VAL A 134 -14.05 -2.93 -7.85
N PRO A 135 -14.92 -3.82 -7.34
CA PRO A 135 -16.31 -3.47 -7.10
C PRO A 135 -16.45 -2.44 -5.98
N PRO A 136 -17.60 -1.74 -5.87
CA PRO A 136 -17.87 -0.82 -4.78
C PRO A 136 -17.60 -1.45 -3.41
N HIS A 137 -16.83 -0.76 -2.58
CA HIS A 137 -16.39 -1.27 -1.28
C HIS A 137 -16.19 -0.13 -0.27
N LYS A 138 -16.10 -0.50 1.01
CA LYS A 138 -15.63 0.41 2.07
C LYS A 138 -14.12 0.45 2.07
N THR A 139 -13.56 1.64 2.12
CA THR A 139 -12.09 1.84 2.07
C THR A 139 -11.37 1.38 3.33
N LYS A 140 -12.07 1.28 4.48
CA LYS A 140 -11.45 0.90 5.77
C LYS A 140 -12.21 -0.17 6.50
N ASN A 141 -11.46 -1.07 7.15
CA ASN A 141 -11.95 -1.99 8.15
C ASN A 141 -11.03 -1.92 9.37
N SER A 142 -11.33 -0.99 10.28
CA SER A 142 -10.48 -0.71 11.45
C SER A 142 -10.38 -1.90 12.41
N ALA A 143 -11.41 -2.76 12.48
CA ALA A 143 -11.38 -3.96 13.32
C ALA A 143 -10.35 -5.00 12.83
N LEU A 144 -9.95 -4.92 11.58
CA LEU A 144 -8.99 -5.83 10.94
C LEU A 144 -7.67 -5.15 10.62
N GLY A 145 -7.56 -3.82 10.84
CA GLY A 145 -6.40 -3.05 10.42
C GLY A 145 -6.22 -3.01 8.90
N LEU A 146 -7.33 -3.04 8.13
CA LEU A 146 -7.28 -3.06 6.66
C LEU A 146 -7.72 -1.72 6.08
N GLU A 147 -6.94 -1.22 5.11
CA GLU A 147 -7.34 -0.15 4.22
C GLU A 147 -7.19 -0.60 2.76
N PHE A 148 -8.21 -0.35 1.92
CA PHE A 148 -8.21 -0.76 0.54
C PHE A 148 -8.60 0.42 -0.37
N TYR A 149 -7.75 0.74 -1.33
CA TYR A 149 -7.90 1.88 -2.22
C TYR A 149 -7.64 1.49 -3.66
N ASN A 150 -8.39 2.09 -4.58
CA ASN A 150 -8.14 2.03 -6.02
C ASN A 150 -8.16 3.41 -6.68
N SER A 151 -8.33 4.47 -5.90
CA SER A 151 -8.31 5.86 -6.40
C SER A 151 -8.32 6.86 -5.25
N GLY A 152 -8.09 8.13 -5.57
CA GLY A 152 -8.31 9.27 -4.67
C GLY A 152 -7.35 9.31 -3.47
N ARG A 153 -6.23 8.60 -3.52
CA ARG A 153 -5.23 8.56 -2.45
C ARG A 153 -3.83 8.36 -3.01
N PHE A 154 -2.84 8.94 -2.38
CA PHE A 154 -1.48 8.48 -2.59
C PHE A 154 -1.12 7.37 -1.59
N VAL A 155 -0.29 6.47 -2.02
CA VAL A 155 0.26 5.36 -1.23
C VAL A 155 1.77 5.48 -1.18
N ALA A 156 2.34 5.24 0.00
CA ALA A 156 3.80 5.25 0.16
C ALA A 156 4.39 3.96 -0.41
N LEU A 157 5.50 4.08 -1.12
CA LEU A 157 6.27 2.95 -1.62
C LEU A 157 7.53 2.81 -0.77
N THR A 158 7.81 1.62 -0.28
CA THR A 158 9.00 1.34 0.54
C THR A 158 10.10 0.66 -0.25
N GLY A 159 9.72 -0.15 -1.23
CA GLY A 159 10.63 -1.00 -1.97
C GLY A 159 11.22 -2.14 -1.14
N THR A 160 10.67 -2.42 0.05
CA THR A 160 11.16 -3.44 0.97
C THR A 160 10.33 -4.70 0.84
N ASN A 161 10.94 -5.81 0.45
CA ASN A 161 10.25 -7.09 0.32
C ASN A 161 9.67 -7.59 1.63
N ALA A 162 8.56 -8.34 1.55
CA ALA A 162 8.02 -9.04 2.70
C ALA A 162 9.01 -10.11 3.20
N VAL A 163 9.10 -10.28 4.53
CA VAL A 163 9.92 -11.31 5.15
C VAL A 163 9.44 -12.70 4.73
N GLY A 164 10.34 -13.55 4.26
CA GLY A 164 10.04 -14.91 3.78
C GLY A 164 9.60 -14.97 2.31
N SER A 165 9.62 -13.86 1.60
CA SER A 165 9.43 -13.81 0.16
C SER A 165 10.81 -13.76 -0.52
N ASP A 166 11.22 -14.85 -1.15
CA ASP A 166 12.47 -14.90 -1.93
C ASP A 166 12.33 -14.20 -3.29
N ARG A 167 11.15 -13.76 -3.63
CA ARG A 167 10.84 -13.10 -4.90
C ARG A 167 9.92 -11.91 -4.70
N LEU A 168 10.26 -10.79 -5.35
CA LEU A 168 9.30 -9.75 -5.67
C LEU A 168 8.28 -10.38 -6.63
N LEU A 169 7.02 -10.43 -6.20
CA LEU A 169 5.95 -10.93 -7.04
C LEU A 169 5.56 -9.84 -8.04
N ALA A 170 5.35 -10.22 -9.30
CA ALA A 170 4.88 -9.30 -10.32
C ALA A 170 3.47 -8.82 -9.98
N LEU A 171 3.13 -7.58 -10.37
CA LEU A 171 1.75 -7.09 -10.33
C LEU A 171 0.88 -7.96 -11.22
N ALA A 172 -0.03 -8.71 -10.62
CA ALA A 172 -0.97 -9.55 -11.36
C ALA A 172 -2.33 -8.89 -11.51
N ALA A 173 -2.99 -9.15 -12.63
CA ALA A 173 -4.40 -8.87 -12.78
C ALA A 173 -5.21 -9.83 -11.88
N VAL A 174 -6.05 -9.28 -11.01
CA VAL A 174 -6.94 -10.08 -10.15
C VAL A 174 -8.31 -10.17 -10.80
N PRO A 175 -8.73 -11.37 -11.25
CA PRO A 175 -10.07 -11.53 -11.79
C PRO A 175 -11.12 -11.35 -10.70
N GLY A 176 -11.83 -10.23 -10.70
CA GLY A 176 -13.16 -10.01 -10.11
C GLY A 176 -13.45 -10.41 -8.66
N ARG A 177 -12.45 -10.76 -7.82
CA ARG A 177 -12.66 -11.06 -6.40
C ARG A 177 -11.90 -10.08 -5.52
N THR A 178 -12.63 -9.24 -4.79
CA THR A 178 -12.03 -8.40 -3.75
C THR A 178 -11.83 -9.18 -2.46
N VAL A 179 -10.78 -8.80 -1.71
CA VAL A 179 -10.49 -9.24 -0.33
C VAL A 179 -11.71 -9.25 0.57
N LEU A 180 -12.62 -8.30 0.36
CA LEU A 180 -13.84 -8.14 1.16
C LEU A 180 -14.90 -9.22 0.84
N GLN A 181 -15.02 -9.65 -0.43
CA GLN A 181 -15.96 -10.71 -0.82
C GLN A 181 -15.54 -12.11 -0.39
N ALA A 182 -14.23 -12.39 -0.34
CA ALA A 182 -13.73 -13.68 0.11
C ALA A 182 -14.07 -13.96 1.59
N ARG A 183 -14.17 -12.92 2.44
CA ARG A 183 -14.54 -13.06 3.85
C ARG A 183 -16.04 -13.17 4.11
N GLN A 184 -16.88 -12.47 3.33
CA GLN A 184 -18.34 -12.59 3.49
C GLN A 184 -18.81 -14.03 3.25
N ARG A 185 -18.21 -14.76 2.29
CA ARG A 185 -18.52 -16.16 2.05
C ARG A 185 -18.05 -17.11 3.18
N ARG A 186 -16.94 -16.80 3.87
CA ARG A 186 -16.49 -17.62 5.02
C ARG A 186 -17.31 -17.38 6.28
N GLN A 187 -17.79 -16.16 6.52
CA GLN A 187 -18.70 -15.88 7.62
C GLN A 187 -20.10 -16.47 7.40
N CYS A 188 -20.61 -16.45 6.16
CA CYS A 188 -21.88 -17.09 5.81
C CYS A 188 -21.81 -18.62 5.96
N ARG A 189 -20.67 -19.26 5.58
CA ARG A 189 -20.48 -20.70 5.80
C ARG A 189 -20.30 -21.09 7.26
N ARG A 190 -19.78 -20.23 8.13
CA ARG A 190 -19.70 -20.50 9.57
C ARG A 190 -21.04 -20.33 10.28
N ARG A 191 -21.87 -19.36 9.87
CA ARG A 191 -23.24 -19.22 10.42
C ARG A 191 -24.16 -20.35 10.01
N GLY A 192 -24.10 -20.80 8.77
CA GLY A 192 -24.91 -21.95 8.28
C GLY A 192 -24.52 -23.32 8.85
N ARG A 193 -23.43 -23.41 9.64
CA ARG A 193 -23.02 -24.65 10.31
C ARG A 193 -23.41 -24.72 11.79
N MET A 194 -23.94 -23.63 12.35
CA MET A 194 -24.37 -23.57 13.75
C MET A 194 -25.88 -23.79 13.95
N ASP A 195 -26.68 -23.75 12.89
CA ASP A 195 -28.13 -23.90 12.97
C ASP A 195 -28.61 -25.36 12.73
N GLY A 196 -27.69 -26.32 12.73
CA GLY A 196 -27.96 -27.75 12.46
C GLY A 196 -27.95 -28.70 13.66
N TRP A 197 -28.17 -28.20 14.91
CA TRP A 197 -28.32 -29.06 16.08
C TRP A 197 -29.48 -28.55 16.93
N ALA A 198 -30.70 -28.93 16.55
CA ALA A 198 -31.86 -29.04 17.41
C ALA A 198 -32.81 -30.08 16.77
N LEU A 199 -32.67 -31.29 17.21
CA LEU A 199 -33.68 -32.33 17.63
C LEU A 199 -32.93 -33.64 17.79
#